data_124a45e00633123ac689f35744d20ab5
#
_entry.id   124a45e00633123ac689f35744d20ab5
#
_cell.length_a   1.000
_cell.length_b   1.000
_cell.length_c   1.000
_cell.angle_alpha   90.00
_cell.angle_beta   90.00
_cell.angle_gamma   90.00
#
_symmetry.space_group_name_H-M   'P 1'
#
loop_
_entity.id
_entity.type
_entity.pdbx_description
1 polymer ?
#
loop_
_entity_poly.entity_id
_entity_poly.type
_entity_poly.pdbx_seq_one_letter_code
_entity_poly.pdbx_strand_id
1 'polypeptide(L)'
;TPQARWLAKGLLGRDEWGYFLDWARGTAIGRRVVRDEALTGAREALPGQLAANLARIHSITPDSHPELPLGGLGTGFSGDPVESSLRGLREMMDTLETGRPALEMIYWWLEQHAPSGLRTTLVHGDFRTGNFMVEPAGLAALLDWEFAHWGSPEEDIAWLCVRDWRFGVLKLAAGGFATRQAFVDAYAEASGHAVDAAVVLWFEVLGNARWAIGCAHQAMRYLSGAQKDIELIAIGRRIAEMEYEAMRLIDTTRTIC
;
A
#
# COMPACT_ATOMS: atom_id res chain seq x y z
N THR A 1 6.99 5.15 13.69
CA THR A 1 5.64 4.97 14.23
C THR A 1 5.53 5.68 15.56
N PRO A 2 4.44 6.41 15.84
CA PRO A 2 4.16 6.95 17.17
C PRO A 2 4.08 5.84 18.20
N GLN A 3 4.61 6.08 19.39
CA GLN A 3 4.59 5.07 20.44
C GLN A 3 3.17 4.90 20.99
N ALA A 4 2.69 3.65 21.00
CA ALA A 4 1.43 3.30 21.63
C ALA A 4 1.61 3.18 23.15
N ARG A 5 0.65 3.71 23.91
CA ARG A 5 0.64 3.73 25.37
C ARG A 5 -0.72 3.33 25.91
N TRP A 6 -0.73 2.75 27.10
CA TRP A 6 -1.95 2.44 27.88
C TRP A 6 -3.01 1.65 27.09
N LEU A 7 -2.56 0.58 26.44
CA LEU A 7 -3.49 -0.37 25.81
C LEU A 7 -4.38 -1.01 26.89
N ALA A 8 -5.70 -0.84 26.78
CA ALA A 8 -6.65 -1.44 27.68
C ALA A 8 -7.98 -1.72 26.99
N LYS A 9 -8.65 -2.81 27.44
CA LYS A 9 -10.03 -3.11 27.06
C LYS A 9 -10.98 -2.28 27.91
N GLY A 10 -12.05 -1.77 27.33
CA GLY A 10 -13.05 -0.97 28.03
C GLY A 10 -12.62 0.44 28.43
N LEU A 11 -11.52 0.96 27.88
CA LEU A 11 -10.96 2.27 28.22
C LEU A 11 -11.97 3.42 28.03
N LEU A 12 -12.86 3.31 27.05
CA LEU A 12 -13.89 4.31 26.74
C LEU A 12 -15.30 3.87 27.17
N GLY A 13 -15.42 2.94 28.13
CA GLY A 13 -16.70 2.44 28.64
C GLY A 13 -17.45 1.50 27.71
N ARG A 14 -16.80 1.05 26.61
CA ARG A 14 -17.30 0.03 25.67
C ARG A 14 -16.41 -1.21 25.74
N ASP A 15 -16.90 -2.36 25.32
CA ASP A 15 -16.11 -3.59 25.25
C ASP A 15 -15.17 -3.60 24.05
N GLU A 16 -14.45 -2.50 23.86
CA GLU A 16 -13.51 -2.25 22.77
C GLU A 16 -12.11 -2.02 23.33
N TRP A 17 -11.10 -2.33 22.54
CA TRP A 17 -9.72 -1.99 22.85
C TRP A 17 -9.46 -0.52 22.55
N GLY A 18 -8.84 0.18 23.49
CA GLY A 18 -8.41 1.56 23.33
C GLY A 18 -6.94 1.73 23.69
N TYR A 19 -6.26 2.65 23.06
CA TYR A 19 -4.89 3.04 23.39
C TYR A 19 -4.63 4.49 22.99
N PHE A 20 -3.58 5.06 23.55
CA PHE A 20 -3.11 6.41 23.19
C PHE A 20 -1.86 6.29 22.33
N LEU A 21 -1.73 7.20 21.36
CA LEU A 21 -0.51 7.36 20.57
C LEU A 21 0.17 8.68 20.92
N ASP A 22 1.50 8.67 20.95
CA ASP A 22 2.23 9.93 21.02
C ASP A 22 1.89 10.79 19.80
N TRP A 23 1.76 12.09 20.00
CA TRP A 23 1.42 13.00 18.91
C TRP A 23 2.59 13.15 17.93
N ALA A 24 2.38 12.79 16.67
CA ALA A 24 3.34 13.01 15.59
C ALA A 24 3.13 14.39 14.95
N ARG A 25 4.21 15.15 14.80
CA ARG A 25 4.18 16.46 14.13
C ARG A 25 4.22 16.31 12.61
N GLY A 26 3.89 17.38 11.88
CA GLY A 26 3.97 17.42 10.43
C GLY A 26 2.61 17.32 9.75
N THR A 27 2.61 16.90 8.49
CA THR A 27 1.39 16.72 7.68
C THR A 27 1.40 15.36 7.00
N ALA A 28 0.24 14.69 6.98
CA ALA A 28 -0.01 13.50 6.17
C ALA A 28 -0.88 13.82 4.92
N ILE A 29 -1.25 15.10 4.71
CA ILE A 29 -2.07 15.47 3.56
C ILE A 29 -1.25 15.30 2.28
N GLY A 30 -1.51 14.23 1.52
CA GLY A 30 -0.70 13.82 0.38
C GLY A 30 -0.48 14.94 -0.66
N ARG A 31 -1.52 15.72 -0.97
CA ARG A 31 -1.39 16.87 -1.87
C ARG A 31 -0.38 17.91 -1.36
N ARG A 32 -0.32 18.14 -0.05
CA ARG A 32 0.68 19.03 0.55
C ARG A 32 2.07 18.42 0.49
N VAL A 33 2.20 17.14 0.83
CA VAL A 33 3.49 16.44 0.77
C VAL A 33 4.14 16.58 -0.61
N VAL A 34 3.36 16.40 -1.69
CA VAL A 34 3.90 16.42 -3.07
C VAL A 34 4.06 17.81 -3.69
N ARG A 35 3.40 18.88 -3.13
CA ARG A 35 3.35 20.20 -3.79
C ARG A 35 3.78 21.37 -2.94
N ASP A 36 3.76 21.26 -1.62
CA ASP A 36 4.09 22.38 -0.72
C ASP A 36 5.58 22.71 -0.86
N GLU A 37 5.91 23.96 -1.14
CA GLU A 37 7.29 24.45 -1.29
C GLU A 37 8.09 24.29 0.01
N ALA A 38 7.44 24.45 1.16
CA ALA A 38 8.05 24.26 2.46
C ALA A 38 8.56 22.81 2.69
N LEU A 39 8.06 21.85 1.89
CA LEU A 39 8.45 20.42 1.97
C LEU A 39 9.38 19.99 0.84
N THR A 40 9.99 20.92 0.08
CA THR A 40 10.90 20.55 -1.01
C THR A 40 12.08 19.74 -0.52
N GLY A 41 12.77 20.17 0.54
CA GLY A 41 13.87 19.39 1.12
C GLY A 41 13.43 18.06 1.71
N ALA A 42 12.22 17.99 2.26
CA ALA A 42 11.64 16.75 2.72
C ALA A 42 11.48 15.73 1.58
N ARG A 43 10.97 16.15 0.41
CA ARG A 43 10.80 15.27 -0.76
C ARG A 43 12.13 14.67 -1.25
N GLU A 44 13.22 15.38 -1.11
CA GLU A 44 14.57 14.87 -1.46
C GLU A 44 15.04 13.81 -0.46
N ALA A 45 14.70 13.95 0.82
CA ALA A 45 15.09 13.03 1.88
C ALA A 45 14.17 11.80 2.00
N LEU A 46 12.89 11.93 1.64
CA LEU A 46 11.86 10.90 1.82
C LEU A 46 12.24 9.55 1.20
N PRO A 47 12.76 9.44 -0.03
CA PRO A 47 13.06 8.13 -0.62
C PRO A 47 14.00 7.30 0.26
N GLY A 48 15.11 7.86 0.69
CA GLY A 48 16.07 7.17 1.57
C GLY A 48 15.51 6.88 2.96
N GLN A 49 14.79 7.84 3.55
CA GLN A 49 14.21 7.66 4.88
C GLN A 49 13.10 6.60 4.90
N LEU A 50 12.24 6.57 3.89
CA LEU A 50 11.18 5.57 3.74
C LEU A 50 11.76 4.19 3.44
N ALA A 51 12.75 4.12 2.54
CA ALA A 51 13.47 2.88 2.24
C ALA A 51 14.12 2.26 3.48
N ALA A 52 14.82 3.07 4.29
CA ALA A 52 15.42 2.62 5.53
C ALA A 52 14.40 2.12 6.56
N ASN A 53 13.21 2.75 6.63
CA ASN A 53 12.14 2.28 7.51
C ASN A 53 11.53 0.98 6.99
N LEU A 54 11.28 0.85 5.68
CA LEU A 54 10.81 -0.40 5.09
C LEU A 54 11.81 -1.54 5.30
N ALA A 55 13.11 -1.30 5.11
CA ALA A 55 14.14 -2.30 5.36
C ALA A 55 14.08 -2.86 6.79
N ARG A 56 13.78 -2.01 7.78
CA ARG A 56 13.60 -2.43 9.19
C ARG A 56 12.30 -3.23 9.37
N ILE A 57 11.20 -2.81 8.76
CA ILE A 57 9.93 -3.52 8.82
C ILE A 57 10.09 -4.90 8.19
N HIS A 58 10.67 -4.97 7.00
CA HIS A 58 10.89 -6.19 6.24
C HIS A 58 12.01 -7.10 6.79
N SER A 59 12.71 -6.68 7.85
CA SER A 59 13.60 -7.57 8.60
C SER A 59 12.84 -8.48 9.59
N ILE A 60 11.57 -8.18 9.85
CA ILE A 60 10.68 -8.98 10.69
C ILE A 60 10.08 -10.10 9.83
N THR A 61 10.28 -11.34 10.23
CA THR A 61 9.80 -12.53 9.51
C THR A 61 8.96 -13.42 10.42
N PRO A 62 8.13 -14.33 9.87
CA PRO A 62 7.41 -15.30 10.70
C PRO A 62 8.34 -16.13 11.60
N ASP A 63 9.53 -16.45 11.12
CA ASP A 63 10.51 -17.23 11.89
C ASP A 63 11.14 -16.43 13.03
N SER A 64 11.40 -15.12 12.80
CA SER A 64 11.98 -14.25 13.82
C SER A 64 10.96 -13.81 14.88
N HIS A 65 9.66 -13.77 14.54
CA HIS A 65 8.58 -13.30 15.40
C HIS A 65 7.33 -14.22 15.28
N PRO A 66 7.45 -15.50 15.70
CA PRO A 66 6.34 -16.45 15.58
C PRO A 66 5.15 -16.12 16.49
N GLU A 67 5.34 -15.22 17.46
CA GLU A 67 4.28 -14.75 18.37
C GLU A 67 3.32 -13.74 17.72
N LEU A 68 3.65 -13.17 16.56
CA LEU A 68 2.77 -12.20 15.90
C LEU A 68 1.62 -12.95 15.21
N PRO A 69 0.35 -12.72 15.61
CA PRO A 69 -0.81 -13.43 15.08
C PRO A 69 -1.28 -12.82 13.76
N LEU A 70 -0.38 -12.63 12.80
CA LEU A 70 -0.68 -11.99 11.53
C LEU A 70 -1.11 -13.03 10.48
N GLY A 71 -2.10 -12.66 9.65
CA GLY A 71 -2.48 -13.39 8.45
C GLY A 71 -1.69 -12.94 7.22
N GLY A 72 -2.17 -13.36 6.05
CA GLY A 72 -1.81 -12.76 4.76
C GLY A 72 -2.86 -11.73 4.34
N LEU A 73 -2.74 -11.20 3.14
CA LEU A 73 -3.79 -10.38 2.55
C LEU A 73 -5.07 -11.24 2.42
N GLY A 74 -6.17 -10.78 2.98
CA GLY A 74 -7.43 -11.54 3.03
C GLY A 74 -7.51 -12.52 4.22
N THR A 75 -8.18 -13.66 4.02
CA THR A 75 -8.47 -14.64 5.08
C THR A 75 -7.33 -15.63 5.29
N GLY A 76 -6.39 -15.28 6.14
CA GLY A 76 -5.30 -16.17 6.56
C GLY A 76 -4.08 -16.14 5.63
N PHE A 77 -2.99 -16.73 6.09
CA PHE A 77 -1.73 -16.81 5.36
C PHE A 77 -1.45 -18.27 4.94
N SER A 78 -1.20 -18.49 3.65
CA SER A 78 -0.95 -19.83 3.09
C SER A 78 0.51 -20.30 3.22
N GLY A 79 1.41 -19.45 3.70
CA GLY A 79 2.86 -19.70 3.64
C GLY A 79 3.52 -19.09 2.40
N ASP A 80 2.75 -18.72 1.37
CA ASP A 80 3.22 -18.05 0.16
C ASP A 80 2.55 -16.67 0.04
N PRO A 81 3.33 -15.57 -0.04
CA PRO A 81 2.78 -14.22 -0.13
C PRO A 81 2.04 -13.96 -1.44
N VAL A 82 2.45 -14.58 -2.55
CA VAL A 82 1.82 -14.41 -3.86
C VAL A 82 0.46 -15.11 -3.91
N GLU A 83 0.39 -16.36 -3.44
CA GLU A 83 -0.88 -17.10 -3.32
C GLU A 83 -1.86 -16.37 -2.40
N SER A 84 -1.37 -15.87 -1.26
CA SER A 84 -2.19 -15.10 -0.31
C SER A 84 -2.72 -13.81 -0.93
N SER A 85 -1.90 -13.10 -1.72
CA SER A 85 -2.29 -11.88 -2.41
C SER A 85 -3.33 -12.12 -3.50
N LEU A 86 -3.17 -13.18 -4.31
CA LEU A 86 -4.14 -13.57 -5.33
C LEU A 86 -5.47 -13.98 -4.71
N ARG A 87 -5.44 -14.81 -3.66
CA ARG A 87 -6.65 -15.20 -2.95
C ARG A 87 -7.36 -13.99 -2.35
N GLY A 88 -6.64 -13.12 -1.66
CA GLY A 88 -7.21 -11.90 -1.09
C GLY A 88 -7.82 -10.98 -2.14
N LEU A 89 -7.18 -10.83 -3.31
CA LEU A 89 -7.75 -10.04 -4.41
C LEU A 89 -9.04 -10.68 -4.94
N ARG A 90 -9.08 -12.02 -5.11
CA ARG A 90 -10.30 -12.74 -5.54
C ARG A 90 -11.42 -12.58 -4.51
N GLU A 91 -11.15 -12.77 -3.23
CA GLU A 91 -12.11 -12.55 -2.15
C GLU A 91 -12.69 -11.13 -2.19
N MET A 92 -11.85 -10.11 -2.41
CA MET A 92 -12.31 -8.72 -2.56
C MET A 92 -13.18 -8.53 -3.83
N MET A 93 -12.80 -9.13 -4.97
CA MET A 93 -13.59 -9.06 -6.21
C MET A 93 -14.98 -9.67 -6.04
N ASP A 94 -15.08 -10.78 -5.30
CA ASP A 94 -16.34 -11.49 -5.05
C ASP A 94 -17.31 -10.69 -4.15
N THR A 95 -16.83 -9.64 -3.48
CA THR A 95 -17.70 -8.71 -2.74
C THR A 95 -18.39 -7.66 -3.63
N LEU A 96 -17.99 -7.54 -4.89
CA LEU A 96 -18.57 -6.56 -5.81
C LEU A 96 -19.95 -7.04 -6.32
N GLU A 97 -20.95 -6.18 -6.23
CA GLU A 97 -22.33 -6.49 -6.69
C GLU A 97 -22.43 -6.67 -8.21
N THR A 98 -21.50 -6.09 -8.95
CA THR A 98 -21.46 -6.15 -10.42
C THR A 98 -20.12 -6.65 -10.90
N GLY A 99 -20.15 -7.59 -11.85
CA GLY A 99 -18.93 -8.10 -12.50
C GLY A 99 -18.20 -6.97 -13.23
N ARG A 100 -16.86 -6.99 -13.16
CA ARG A 100 -15.98 -6.00 -13.80
C ARG A 100 -14.99 -6.72 -14.73
N PRO A 101 -15.28 -6.76 -16.05
CA PRO A 101 -14.45 -7.50 -17.00
C PRO A 101 -12.98 -7.08 -17.01
N ALA A 102 -12.68 -5.80 -16.76
CA ALA A 102 -11.31 -5.32 -16.67
C ALA A 102 -10.56 -5.95 -15.48
N LEU A 103 -11.19 -6.03 -14.30
CA LEU A 103 -10.59 -6.69 -13.12
C LEU A 103 -10.39 -8.19 -13.36
N GLU A 104 -11.33 -8.87 -14.03
CA GLU A 104 -11.17 -10.30 -14.38
C GLU A 104 -9.97 -10.53 -15.33
N MET A 105 -9.79 -9.65 -16.33
CA MET A 105 -8.62 -9.71 -17.21
C MET A 105 -7.31 -9.46 -16.46
N ILE A 106 -7.30 -8.48 -15.56
CA ILE A 106 -6.14 -8.16 -14.73
C ILE A 106 -5.81 -9.34 -13.81
N TYR A 107 -6.82 -9.92 -13.17
CA TYR A 107 -6.67 -11.09 -12.29
C TYR A 107 -6.11 -12.29 -13.05
N TRP A 108 -6.66 -12.60 -14.22
CA TRP A 108 -6.13 -13.66 -15.08
C TRP A 108 -4.66 -13.43 -15.44
N TRP A 109 -4.29 -12.20 -15.80
CA TRP A 109 -2.90 -11.87 -16.10
C TRP A 109 -2.00 -12.07 -14.87
N LEU A 110 -2.44 -11.65 -13.69
CA LEU A 110 -1.71 -11.85 -12.43
C LEU A 110 -1.47 -13.34 -12.14
N GLU A 111 -2.45 -14.20 -12.37
CA GLU A 111 -2.29 -15.66 -12.21
C GLU A 111 -1.26 -16.23 -13.19
N GLN A 112 -1.30 -15.80 -14.46
CA GLN A 112 -0.40 -16.32 -15.49
C GLN A 112 1.07 -15.84 -15.31
N HIS A 113 1.28 -14.75 -14.60
CA HIS A 113 2.61 -14.13 -14.41
C HIS A 113 3.02 -14.08 -12.94
N ALA A 114 2.42 -14.94 -12.11
CA ALA A 114 2.69 -15.00 -10.68
C ALA A 114 4.17 -15.29 -10.40
N PRO A 115 4.89 -14.41 -9.68
CA PRO A 115 6.25 -14.67 -9.28
C PRO A 115 6.29 -15.80 -8.24
N SER A 116 7.45 -16.42 -8.06
CA SER A 116 7.63 -17.50 -7.10
C SER A 116 8.92 -17.33 -6.28
N GLY A 117 8.98 -17.98 -5.13
CA GLY A 117 10.18 -17.98 -4.28
C GLY A 117 10.46 -16.66 -3.60
N LEU A 118 9.42 -15.83 -3.38
CA LEU A 118 9.54 -14.56 -2.70
C LEU A 118 9.73 -14.73 -1.20
N ARG A 119 10.42 -13.77 -0.58
CA ARG A 119 10.56 -13.72 0.88
C ARG A 119 9.24 -13.35 1.53
N THR A 120 8.96 -13.94 2.68
CA THR A 120 7.86 -13.54 3.55
C THR A 120 8.38 -12.68 4.69
N THR A 121 7.83 -11.50 4.81
CA THR A 121 8.19 -10.53 5.87
C THR A 121 6.93 -9.87 6.41
N LEU A 122 7.07 -9.15 7.52
CA LEU A 122 6.05 -8.18 7.90
C LEU A 122 5.98 -7.11 6.81
N VAL A 123 4.80 -6.82 6.30
CA VAL A 123 4.52 -5.66 5.45
C VAL A 123 3.56 -4.71 6.14
N HIS A 124 3.67 -3.43 5.81
CA HIS A 124 2.76 -2.41 6.32
C HIS A 124 1.34 -2.57 5.72
N GLY A 125 1.26 -2.99 4.45
CA GLY A 125 0.03 -3.27 3.72
C GLY A 125 -0.74 -2.04 3.23
N ASP A 126 -0.42 -0.83 3.74
CA ASP A 126 -0.92 0.47 3.23
C ASP A 126 0.18 1.54 3.24
N PHE A 127 1.39 1.16 2.76
CA PHE A 127 2.56 2.03 2.71
C PHE A 127 2.46 3.04 1.57
N ARG A 128 1.90 4.22 1.83
CA ARG A 128 1.59 5.22 0.81
C ARG A 128 1.69 6.65 1.32
N THR A 129 1.83 7.58 0.39
CA THR A 129 1.66 9.01 0.68
C THR A 129 0.23 9.25 1.20
N GLY A 130 0.15 9.85 2.37
CA GLY A 130 -1.09 9.95 3.16
C GLY A 130 -0.99 9.22 4.50
N ASN A 131 -0.14 8.18 4.59
CA ASN A 131 0.14 7.45 5.82
C ASN A 131 1.54 7.75 6.38
N PHE A 132 2.14 8.85 5.91
CA PHE A 132 3.40 9.39 6.43
C PHE A 132 3.17 10.77 7.01
N MET A 133 3.62 10.99 8.24
CA MET A 133 3.78 12.35 8.77
C MET A 133 5.09 12.91 8.25
N VAL A 134 5.02 14.06 7.59
CA VAL A 134 6.16 14.72 6.95
C VAL A 134 6.35 16.13 7.53
N GLU A 135 7.57 16.42 7.94
CA GLU A 135 8.05 17.74 8.36
C GLU A 135 9.07 18.28 7.34
N PRO A 136 9.52 19.55 7.42
CA PRO A 136 10.53 20.06 6.50
C PRO A 136 11.83 19.27 6.43
N ALA A 137 12.19 18.54 7.51
CA ALA A 137 13.37 17.68 7.59
C ALA A 137 13.13 16.27 6.97
N GLY A 138 11.89 15.93 6.59
CA GLY A 138 11.54 14.63 6.00
C GLY A 138 10.48 13.87 6.80
N LEU A 139 10.65 12.54 6.90
CA LEU A 139 9.74 11.63 7.56
C LEU A 139 9.76 11.81 9.08
N ALA A 140 8.62 12.12 9.67
CA ALA A 140 8.44 12.21 11.12
C ALA A 140 7.84 10.92 11.72
N ALA A 141 6.88 10.28 11.03
CA ALA A 141 6.28 9.03 11.50
C ALA A 141 5.60 8.26 10.37
N LEU A 142 5.52 6.93 10.53
CA LEU A 142 4.62 6.04 9.78
C LEU A 142 3.35 5.83 10.58
N LEU A 143 2.21 5.83 9.90
CA LEU A 143 0.87 5.74 10.47
C LEU A 143 0.09 4.60 9.82
N ASP A 144 -1.02 4.21 10.45
CA ASP A 144 -2.07 3.38 9.86
C ASP A 144 -1.62 1.95 9.53
N TRP A 145 -1.39 1.17 10.59
CA TRP A 145 -0.91 -0.21 10.54
C TRP A 145 -2.03 -1.26 10.48
N GLU A 146 -3.26 -0.85 10.23
CA GLU A 146 -4.43 -1.75 10.29
C GLU A 146 -4.40 -2.85 9.22
N PHE A 147 -3.62 -2.67 8.14
CA PHE A 147 -3.43 -3.65 7.07
C PHE A 147 -2.13 -4.44 7.19
N ALA A 148 -1.42 -4.33 8.31
CA ALA A 148 -0.16 -5.06 8.48
C ALA A 148 -0.40 -6.57 8.46
N HIS A 149 0.41 -7.29 7.66
CA HIS A 149 0.27 -8.73 7.47
C HIS A 149 1.60 -9.38 7.04
N TRP A 150 1.61 -10.70 6.90
CA TRP A 150 2.72 -11.42 6.28
C TRP A 150 2.60 -11.34 4.76
N GLY A 151 3.55 -10.68 4.12
CA GLY A 151 3.58 -10.43 2.67
C GLY A 151 4.99 -10.40 2.12
N SER A 152 5.12 -10.03 0.84
CA SER A 152 6.43 -9.81 0.20
C SER A 152 6.85 -8.34 0.32
N PRO A 153 8.15 -8.03 0.54
CA PRO A 153 8.66 -6.65 0.57
C PRO A 153 8.24 -5.81 -0.65
N GLU A 154 8.17 -6.43 -1.81
CA GLU A 154 7.79 -5.79 -3.06
C GLU A 154 6.36 -5.27 -3.06
N GLU A 155 5.48 -5.81 -2.19
CA GLU A 155 4.10 -5.33 -2.03
C GLU A 155 4.07 -3.88 -1.53
N ASP A 156 4.79 -3.55 -0.45
CA ASP A 156 4.84 -2.18 0.08
C ASP A 156 5.54 -1.22 -0.88
N ILE A 157 6.62 -1.67 -1.56
CA ILE A 157 7.32 -0.88 -2.57
C ILE A 157 6.35 -0.53 -3.71
N ALA A 158 5.62 -1.51 -4.20
CA ALA A 158 4.66 -1.35 -5.29
C ALA A 158 3.43 -0.53 -4.86
N TRP A 159 2.94 -0.73 -3.63
CA TRP A 159 1.81 0.03 -3.11
C TRP A 159 2.09 1.54 -3.09
N LEU A 160 3.30 1.95 -2.71
CA LEU A 160 3.72 3.35 -2.81
C LEU A 160 3.66 3.88 -4.26
N CYS A 161 3.80 2.99 -5.25
CA CYS A 161 3.78 3.34 -6.66
C CYS A 161 2.38 3.37 -7.29
N VAL A 162 1.33 2.91 -6.61
CA VAL A 162 -0.06 2.97 -7.11
C VAL A 162 -0.43 4.40 -7.51
N ARG A 163 -1.14 4.54 -8.62
CA ARG A 163 -1.40 5.83 -9.27
C ARG A 163 -2.00 6.89 -8.34
N ASP A 164 -2.93 6.51 -7.47
CA ASP A 164 -3.64 7.44 -6.58
C ASP A 164 -2.72 8.15 -5.59
N TRP A 165 -1.71 7.44 -5.11
CA TRP A 165 -0.78 7.96 -4.11
C TRP A 165 0.23 8.97 -4.66
N ARG A 166 0.20 9.23 -5.98
CA ARG A 166 1.02 10.23 -6.66
C ARG A 166 0.41 11.65 -6.60
N PHE A 167 -0.83 11.79 -6.15
CA PHE A 167 -1.55 13.07 -6.00
C PHE A 167 -1.42 14.00 -7.22
N GLY A 168 -1.43 13.41 -8.43
CA GLY A 168 -1.35 14.11 -9.72
C GLY A 168 0.08 14.38 -10.21
N VAL A 169 1.13 14.00 -9.49
CA VAL A 169 2.53 14.04 -9.95
C VAL A 169 2.89 12.72 -10.63
N LEU A 170 2.26 12.45 -11.77
CA LEU A 170 2.27 11.13 -12.41
C LEU A 170 3.66 10.63 -12.84
N LYS A 171 4.60 11.53 -13.12
CA LYS A 171 5.97 11.18 -13.55
C LYS A 171 6.83 10.60 -12.41
N LEU A 172 6.49 10.91 -11.17
CA LEU A 172 7.18 10.44 -9.97
C LEU A 172 6.34 9.33 -9.34
N ALA A 173 6.54 8.09 -9.81
CA ALA A 173 5.68 6.96 -9.45
C ALA A 173 5.71 6.65 -7.96
N ALA A 174 6.86 6.71 -7.30
CA ALA A 174 6.95 6.49 -5.85
C ALA A 174 6.38 7.70 -5.11
N GLY A 175 5.14 7.57 -4.65
CA GLY A 175 4.44 8.52 -3.80
C GLY A 175 4.26 9.93 -4.33
N GLY A 176 4.58 10.20 -5.61
CA GLY A 176 4.55 11.54 -6.21
C GLY A 176 5.80 12.39 -5.92
N PHE A 177 6.86 11.82 -5.32
CA PHE A 177 8.08 12.54 -4.97
C PHE A 177 9.38 11.88 -5.47
N ALA A 178 9.35 10.63 -5.93
CA ALA A 178 10.50 9.96 -6.53
C ALA A 178 10.09 9.08 -7.73
N THR A 179 11.07 8.72 -8.56
CA THR A 179 10.85 7.68 -9.58
C THR A 179 10.80 6.31 -8.90
N ARG A 180 10.14 5.32 -9.53
CA ARG A 180 10.14 3.93 -9.05
C ARG A 180 11.57 3.43 -8.88
N GLN A 181 12.41 3.62 -9.91
CA GLN A 181 13.80 3.14 -9.88
C GLN A 181 14.59 3.74 -8.72
N ALA A 182 14.53 5.05 -8.51
CA ALA A 182 15.24 5.69 -7.40
C ALA A 182 14.80 5.17 -6.04
N PHE A 183 13.52 4.84 -5.85
CA PHE A 183 13.03 4.26 -4.62
C PHE A 183 13.46 2.79 -4.44
N VAL A 184 13.41 2.00 -5.50
CA VAL A 184 13.90 0.61 -5.52
C VAL A 184 15.40 0.55 -5.19
N ASP A 185 16.20 1.43 -5.80
CA ASP A 185 17.65 1.50 -5.53
C ASP A 185 17.92 1.87 -4.06
N ALA A 186 17.21 2.87 -3.54
CA ALA A 186 17.34 3.26 -2.14
C ALA A 186 16.94 2.12 -1.18
N TYR A 187 15.90 1.36 -1.52
CA TYR A 187 15.50 0.21 -0.71
C TYR A 187 16.51 -0.93 -0.80
N ALA A 188 17.02 -1.25 -1.98
CA ALA A 188 18.04 -2.28 -2.16
C ALA A 188 19.33 -1.93 -1.38
N GLU A 189 19.74 -0.67 -1.38
CA GLU A 189 20.86 -0.19 -0.57
C GLU A 189 20.59 -0.34 0.93
N ALA A 190 19.40 0.11 1.39
CA ALA A 190 19.05 0.09 2.81
C ALA A 190 18.85 -1.32 3.38
N SER A 191 18.30 -2.23 2.59
CA SER A 191 17.97 -3.60 3.00
C SER A 191 19.11 -4.59 2.77
N GLY A 192 20.04 -4.28 1.87
CA GLY A 192 21.06 -5.22 1.39
C GLY A 192 20.52 -6.32 0.48
N HIS A 193 19.29 -6.20 0.00
CA HIS A 193 18.62 -7.19 -0.86
C HIS A 193 18.31 -6.59 -2.23
N ALA A 194 18.64 -7.34 -3.28
CA ALA A 194 18.22 -6.99 -4.63
C ALA A 194 16.69 -7.07 -4.75
N VAL A 195 16.12 -6.15 -5.51
CA VAL A 195 14.69 -6.07 -5.81
C VAL A 195 14.49 -6.33 -7.30
N ASP A 196 13.63 -7.29 -7.62
CA ASP A 196 13.27 -7.56 -9.01
C ASP A 196 12.18 -6.57 -9.47
N ALA A 197 12.51 -5.78 -10.49
CA ALA A 197 11.60 -4.80 -11.05
C ALA A 197 10.33 -5.43 -11.65
N ALA A 198 10.41 -6.67 -12.15
CA ALA A 198 9.26 -7.39 -12.68
C ALA A 198 8.31 -7.80 -11.54
N VAL A 199 8.84 -8.19 -10.38
CA VAL A 199 8.04 -8.49 -9.18
C VAL A 199 7.36 -7.23 -8.65
N VAL A 200 8.08 -6.12 -8.56
CA VAL A 200 7.48 -4.82 -8.17
C VAL A 200 6.36 -4.42 -9.13
N LEU A 201 6.55 -4.61 -10.43
CA LEU A 201 5.52 -4.32 -11.43
C LEU A 201 4.29 -5.21 -11.25
N TRP A 202 4.48 -6.49 -10.98
CA TRP A 202 3.38 -7.42 -10.70
C TRP A 202 2.54 -6.96 -9.51
N PHE A 203 3.19 -6.60 -8.40
CA PHE A 203 2.50 -6.06 -7.23
C PHE A 203 1.88 -4.68 -7.47
N GLU A 204 2.45 -3.85 -8.36
CA GLU A 204 1.83 -2.56 -8.74
C GLU A 204 0.54 -2.78 -9.55
N VAL A 205 0.50 -3.78 -10.43
CA VAL A 205 -0.73 -4.19 -11.13
C VAL A 205 -1.77 -4.67 -10.12
N LEU A 206 -1.40 -5.58 -9.21
CA LEU A 206 -2.26 -6.07 -8.14
C LEU A 206 -2.76 -4.93 -7.25
N GLY A 207 -1.88 -4.00 -6.87
CA GLY A 207 -2.21 -2.84 -6.03
C GLY A 207 -3.23 -1.91 -6.68
N ASN A 208 -3.12 -1.63 -7.99
CA ASN A 208 -4.11 -0.84 -8.71
C ASN A 208 -5.46 -1.58 -8.78
N ALA A 209 -5.47 -2.91 -9.00
CA ALA A 209 -6.71 -3.70 -8.97
C ALA A 209 -7.36 -3.69 -7.57
N ARG A 210 -6.57 -3.91 -6.52
CA ARG A 210 -7.01 -3.83 -5.12
C ARG A 210 -7.63 -2.46 -4.80
N TRP A 211 -6.99 -1.36 -5.22
CA TRP A 211 -7.51 -0.03 -4.97
C TRP A 211 -8.75 0.30 -5.82
N ALA A 212 -8.88 -0.25 -7.03
CA ALA A 212 -10.11 -0.14 -7.80
C ALA A 212 -11.31 -0.71 -7.01
N ILE A 213 -11.14 -1.88 -6.37
CA ILE A 213 -12.17 -2.48 -5.52
C ILE A 213 -12.41 -1.62 -4.27
N GLY A 214 -11.33 -1.14 -3.63
CA GLY A 214 -11.43 -0.19 -2.52
C GLY A 214 -12.25 1.06 -2.86
N CYS A 215 -12.06 1.63 -4.05
CA CYS A 215 -12.86 2.76 -4.55
C CYS A 215 -14.36 2.38 -4.69
N ALA A 216 -14.68 1.16 -5.15
CA ALA A 216 -16.05 0.68 -5.22
C ALA A 216 -16.68 0.59 -3.82
N HIS A 217 -15.96 0.03 -2.86
CA HIS A 217 -16.43 -0.04 -1.46
C HIS A 217 -16.67 1.34 -0.84
N GLN A 218 -15.79 2.32 -1.11
CA GLN A 218 -16.02 3.69 -0.64
C GLN A 218 -17.33 4.27 -1.22
N ALA A 219 -17.59 4.09 -2.52
CA ALA A 219 -18.85 4.51 -3.12
C ALA A 219 -20.06 3.81 -2.49
N MET A 220 -19.96 2.50 -2.22
CA MET A 220 -21.04 1.72 -1.59
C MET A 220 -21.36 2.20 -0.18
N ARG A 221 -20.38 2.62 0.61
CA ARG A 221 -20.60 3.24 1.94
C ARG A 221 -21.48 4.49 1.86
N TYR A 222 -21.32 5.30 0.83
CA TYR A 222 -22.17 6.45 0.59
C TYR A 222 -23.57 6.05 0.07
N LEU A 223 -23.60 5.19 -0.94
CA LEU A 223 -24.86 4.77 -1.59
C LEU A 223 -25.79 4.01 -0.64
N SER A 224 -25.26 3.19 0.23
CA SER A 224 -26.01 2.49 1.29
C SER A 224 -26.51 3.40 2.42
N GLY A 225 -26.01 4.65 2.48
CA GLY A 225 -26.31 5.59 3.57
C GLY A 225 -25.52 5.34 4.86
N ALA A 226 -24.58 4.40 4.86
CA ALA A 226 -23.74 4.11 6.02
C ALA A 226 -22.86 5.33 6.39
N GLN A 227 -22.42 6.08 5.39
CA GLN A 227 -21.65 7.31 5.60
C GLN A 227 -22.01 8.36 4.53
N LYS A 228 -22.48 9.52 4.98
CA LYS A 228 -22.91 10.62 4.10
C LYS A 228 -21.77 11.61 3.85
N ASP A 229 -20.77 11.19 3.10
CA ASP A 229 -19.65 12.02 2.70
C ASP A 229 -19.50 11.97 1.17
N ILE A 230 -19.63 13.12 0.53
CA ILE A 230 -19.55 13.26 -0.94
C ILE A 230 -18.18 12.83 -1.48
N GLU A 231 -17.12 12.90 -0.68
CA GLU A 231 -15.77 12.46 -1.05
C GLU A 231 -15.76 10.97 -1.40
N LEU A 232 -16.54 10.14 -0.70
CA LEU A 232 -16.62 8.69 -0.96
C LEU A 232 -17.13 8.39 -2.37
N ILE A 233 -18.12 9.14 -2.87
CA ILE A 233 -18.62 9.03 -4.25
C ILE A 233 -17.55 9.51 -5.25
N ALA A 234 -16.82 10.58 -4.92
CA ALA A 234 -15.75 11.07 -5.77
C ALA A 234 -14.61 10.04 -5.88
N ILE A 235 -14.27 9.35 -4.79
CA ILE A 235 -13.32 8.23 -4.78
C ILE A 235 -13.85 7.10 -5.68
N GLY A 236 -15.13 6.75 -5.59
CA GLY A 236 -15.73 5.70 -6.42
C GLY A 236 -15.59 5.92 -7.93
N ARG A 237 -15.51 7.17 -8.40
CA ARG A 237 -15.27 7.47 -9.83
C ARG A 237 -13.88 7.06 -10.32
N ARG A 238 -12.94 6.82 -9.40
CA ARG A 238 -11.55 6.49 -9.73
C ARG A 238 -11.35 5.02 -10.12
N ILE A 239 -12.36 4.18 -9.97
CA ILE A 239 -12.30 2.76 -10.32
C ILE A 239 -11.72 2.58 -11.73
N ALA A 240 -12.30 3.26 -12.73
CA ALA A 240 -11.87 3.15 -14.12
C ALA A 240 -10.43 3.67 -14.35
N GLU A 241 -9.97 4.65 -13.55
CA GLU A 241 -8.59 5.14 -13.62
C GLU A 241 -7.61 4.07 -13.14
N MET A 242 -7.97 3.31 -12.08
CA MET A 242 -7.14 2.24 -11.54
C MET A 242 -7.11 1.02 -12.45
N GLU A 243 -8.27 0.63 -13.01
CA GLU A 243 -8.34 -0.42 -14.03
C GLU A 243 -7.49 -0.08 -15.26
N TYR A 244 -7.61 1.15 -15.76
CA TYR A 244 -6.80 1.63 -16.87
C TYR A 244 -5.31 1.60 -16.56
N GLU A 245 -4.89 2.07 -15.37
CA GLU A 245 -3.47 2.07 -14.99
C GLU A 245 -2.92 0.63 -14.88
N ALA A 246 -3.68 -0.30 -14.27
CA ALA A 246 -3.28 -1.70 -14.21
C ALA A 246 -3.09 -2.30 -15.61
N MET A 247 -4.04 -2.09 -16.52
CA MET A 247 -3.94 -2.57 -17.90
C MET A 247 -2.79 -1.92 -18.67
N ARG A 248 -2.55 -0.62 -18.45
CA ARG A 248 -1.41 0.10 -19.04
C ARG A 248 -0.08 -0.47 -18.57
N LEU A 249 0.04 -0.82 -17.29
CA LEU A 249 1.24 -1.48 -16.73
C LEU A 249 1.44 -2.85 -17.37
N ILE A 250 0.39 -3.64 -17.53
CA ILE A 250 0.43 -4.93 -18.23
C ILE A 250 0.94 -4.77 -19.66
N ASP A 251 0.47 -3.76 -20.39
CA ASP A 251 0.87 -3.54 -21.78
C ASP A 251 2.36 -3.18 -21.90
N THR A 252 2.95 -2.51 -20.90
CA THR A 252 4.39 -2.24 -20.88
C THR A 252 5.24 -3.50 -20.84
N THR A 253 4.75 -4.60 -20.29
CA THR A 253 5.47 -5.89 -20.24
C THR A 253 5.57 -6.53 -21.62
N ARG A 254 4.60 -6.29 -22.51
CA ARG A 254 4.58 -6.84 -23.88
C ARG A 254 5.59 -6.19 -24.81
N THR A 255 6.05 -4.99 -24.48
CA THR A 255 6.98 -4.22 -25.31
C THR A 255 8.45 -4.57 -25.03
N ILE A 256 8.72 -5.36 -23.98
CA ILE A 256 10.06 -5.75 -23.53
C ILE A 256 10.42 -7.19 -23.99
N CYS A 257 9.46 -7.93 -24.52
CA CYS A 257 9.65 -9.21 -25.22
C CYS A 257 9.73 -9.00 -26.73
#